data_c0b8727a452f10e877dadbe7981e279a
#
_entry.id   c0b8727a452f10e877dadbe7981e279a
#
_cell.length_a   1.000
_cell.length_b   1.000
_cell.length_c   1.000
_cell.angle_alpha   90.00
_cell.angle_beta   90.00
_cell.angle_gamma   90.00
#
_symmetry.space_group_name_H-M   'P 1'
#
loop_
_entity.id
_entity.type
_entity.pdbx_description
1 polymer ?
#
loop_
_entity_poly.entity_id
_entity_poly.type
_entity_poly.pdbx_seq_one_letter_code
_entity_poly.pdbx_strand_id
1 'polypeptide(L)'
;MDFALTSEQQQIRDTFARFVDAEVAPRAAAIDDAHAYPRELVRKLADLGFFGMRYPEDAGGLGLDLSTFCLALAEIARGSMSLAGCAAMQALMGTKFLQLLGNADILGRLFKPALAGEKIGAICMTEPNAGSDLDG
;
A
#
# COMPACT_ATOMS: atom_id res chain seq x y z
N MET A 1 -8.00 -15.71 -24.37
CA MET A 1 -7.41 -14.93 -23.27
C MET A 1 -7.43 -15.87 -22.08
N ASP A 2 -6.30 -16.13 -21.44
CA ASP A 2 -6.21 -16.98 -20.25
C ASP A 2 -6.21 -16.07 -19.00
N PHE A 3 -7.11 -16.34 -18.06
CA PHE A 3 -7.23 -15.63 -16.80
C PHE A 3 -6.70 -16.43 -15.61
N ALA A 4 -6.04 -17.58 -15.88
CA ALA A 4 -5.40 -18.35 -14.82
C ALA A 4 -4.26 -17.55 -14.17
N LEU A 5 -4.20 -17.61 -12.85
CA LEU A 5 -3.09 -17.00 -12.12
C LEU A 5 -1.81 -17.82 -12.32
N THR A 6 -0.68 -17.15 -12.42
CA THR A 6 0.63 -17.81 -12.34
C THR A 6 0.84 -18.41 -10.94
N SER A 7 1.78 -19.33 -10.81
CA SER A 7 2.13 -19.93 -9.51
C SER A 7 2.60 -18.86 -8.51
N GLU A 8 3.33 -17.85 -8.98
CA GLU A 8 3.79 -16.73 -8.17
C GLU A 8 2.62 -15.86 -7.69
N GLN A 9 1.71 -15.48 -8.59
CA GLN A 9 0.50 -14.72 -8.25
C GLN A 9 -0.36 -15.47 -7.24
N GLN A 10 -0.48 -16.79 -7.40
CA GLN A 10 -1.20 -17.65 -6.47
C GLN A 10 -0.56 -17.62 -5.08
N GLN A 11 0.77 -17.76 -4.99
CA GLN A 11 1.50 -17.74 -3.71
C GLN A 11 1.39 -16.39 -3.01
N ILE A 12 1.48 -15.28 -3.75
CA ILE A 12 1.32 -13.93 -3.21
C ILE A 12 -0.10 -13.75 -2.68
N ARG A 13 -1.12 -14.06 -3.49
CA ARG A 13 -2.52 -14.00 -3.05
C ARG A 13 -2.75 -14.80 -1.77
N ASP A 14 -2.29 -16.06 -1.73
CA ASP A 14 -2.48 -16.95 -0.59
C ASP A 14 -1.73 -16.46 0.66
N THR A 15 -0.61 -15.76 0.49
CA THR A 15 0.13 -15.13 1.59
C THR A 15 -0.67 -13.99 2.20
N PHE A 16 -1.22 -13.09 1.37
CA PHE A 16 -2.07 -12.02 1.86
C PHE A 16 -3.40 -12.54 2.41
N ALA A 17 -3.99 -13.58 1.83
CA ALA A 17 -5.19 -14.21 2.36
C ALA A 17 -4.97 -14.74 3.79
N ARG A 18 -3.88 -15.48 4.04
CA ARG A 18 -3.54 -15.97 5.39
C ARG A 18 -3.32 -14.83 6.38
N PHE A 19 -2.60 -13.79 5.99
CA PHE A 19 -2.41 -12.60 6.83
C PHE A 19 -3.74 -11.95 7.18
N VAL A 20 -4.61 -11.79 6.20
CA VAL A 20 -5.93 -11.15 6.38
C VAL A 20 -6.81 -11.97 7.34
N ASP A 21 -6.87 -13.29 7.14
CA ASP A 21 -7.68 -14.17 7.99
C ASP A 21 -7.19 -14.21 9.44
N ALA A 22 -5.87 -14.18 9.64
CA ALA A 22 -5.27 -14.25 10.98
C ALA A 22 -5.24 -12.90 11.71
N GLU A 23 -4.97 -11.81 10.99
CA GLU A 23 -4.58 -10.54 11.62
C GLU A 23 -5.56 -9.39 11.37
N VAL A 24 -6.25 -9.38 10.22
CA VAL A 24 -7.09 -8.24 9.82
C VAL A 24 -8.55 -8.48 10.12
N ALA A 25 -9.13 -9.56 9.59
CA ALA A 25 -10.55 -9.84 9.72
C ALA A 25 -11.05 -9.90 11.16
N PRO A 26 -10.34 -10.54 12.12
CA PRO A 26 -10.77 -10.57 13.51
C PRO A 26 -10.78 -9.20 14.19
N ARG A 27 -10.07 -8.22 13.64
CA ARG A 27 -9.92 -6.87 14.22
C ARG A 27 -10.64 -5.78 13.43
N ALA A 28 -11.30 -6.11 12.32
CA ALA A 28 -11.86 -5.14 11.39
C ALA A 28 -12.85 -4.18 12.06
N ALA A 29 -13.80 -4.69 12.85
CA ALA A 29 -14.77 -3.88 13.59
C ALA A 29 -14.08 -2.94 14.61
N ALA A 30 -13.11 -3.45 15.36
CA ALA A 30 -12.38 -2.65 16.34
C ALA A 30 -11.53 -1.55 15.69
N ILE A 31 -11.01 -1.78 14.47
CA ILE A 31 -10.28 -0.76 13.69
C ILE A 31 -11.22 0.37 13.28
N ASP A 32 -12.41 0.04 12.80
CA ASP A 32 -13.40 1.04 12.38
C ASP A 32 -13.93 1.83 13.59
N ASP A 33 -14.23 1.18 14.69
CA ASP A 33 -14.71 1.81 15.92
C ASP A 33 -13.66 2.75 16.56
N ALA A 34 -12.38 2.41 16.42
CA ALA A 34 -11.31 3.21 17.00
C ALA A 34 -11.09 4.56 16.32
N HIS A 35 -11.58 4.74 15.09
CA HIS A 35 -11.34 5.94 14.25
C HIS A 35 -9.86 6.36 14.20
N ALA A 36 -8.94 5.38 14.29
CA ALA A 36 -7.51 5.61 14.37
C ALA A 36 -6.77 4.86 13.25
N TYR A 37 -5.67 5.45 12.79
CA TYR A 37 -4.84 4.84 11.77
C TYR A 37 -4.20 3.53 12.28
N PRO A 38 -4.40 2.39 11.62
CA PRO A 38 -4.00 1.06 12.12
C PRO A 38 -2.50 0.79 11.90
N ARG A 39 -1.61 1.54 12.58
CA ARG A 39 -0.15 1.54 12.38
C ARG A 39 0.48 0.16 12.46
N GLU A 40 0.03 -0.69 13.39
CA GLU A 40 0.57 -2.03 13.55
C GLU A 40 0.33 -2.89 12.30
N LEU A 41 -0.90 -2.87 11.77
CA LEU A 41 -1.24 -3.63 10.56
C LEU A 41 -0.55 -3.07 9.32
N VAL A 42 -0.42 -1.75 9.22
CA VAL A 42 0.34 -1.11 8.15
C VAL A 42 1.81 -1.53 8.19
N ARG A 43 2.40 -1.64 9.39
CA ARG A 43 3.77 -2.15 9.55
C ARG A 43 3.89 -3.60 9.09
N LYS A 44 2.96 -4.46 9.48
CA LYS A 44 2.92 -5.87 9.04
C LYS A 44 2.75 -5.99 7.51
N LEU A 45 1.97 -5.11 6.87
CA LEU A 45 1.90 -5.05 5.41
C LEU A 45 3.23 -4.65 4.77
N ALA A 46 3.98 -3.75 5.39
CA ALA A 46 5.33 -3.40 4.94
C ALA A 46 6.29 -4.60 5.07
N ASP A 47 6.23 -5.33 6.18
CA ASP A 47 7.03 -6.54 6.42
C ASP A 47 6.74 -7.63 5.37
N LEU A 48 5.52 -7.69 4.84
CA LEU A 48 5.13 -8.54 3.71
C LEU A 48 5.54 -7.97 2.34
N GLY A 49 6.19 -6.81 2.31
CA GLY A 49 6.65 -6.16 1.08
C GLY A 49 5.58 -5.42 0.28
N PHE A 50 4.36 -5.26 0.81
CA PHE A 50 3.22 -4.71 0.07
C PHE A 50 3.51 -3.34 -0.55
N PHE A 51 4.14 -2.42 0.18
CA PHE A 51 4.41 -1.07 -0.31
C PHE A 51 5.50 -1.01 -1.38
N GLY A 52 6.36 -2.03 -1.44
CA GLY A 52 7.42 -2.17 -2.43
C GLY A 52 7.02 -2.94 -3.69
N MET A 53 5.86 -3.61 -3.73
CA MET A 53 5.50 -4.56 -4.79
C MET A 53 5.69 -4.00 -6.20
N ARG A 54 5.29 -2.76 -6.46
CA ARG A 54 5.32 -2.13 -7.79
C ARG A 54 6.56 -1.29 -8.10
N TYR A 55 7.46 -1.14 -7.15
CA TYR A 55 8.70 -0.40 -7.38
C TYR A 55 9.79 -1.34 -7.88
N PRO A 56 10.71 -0.85 -8.74
CA PRO A 56 11.81 -1.68 -9.24
C PRO A 56 12.77 -2.06 -8.09
N GLU A 57 13.49 -3.15 -8.29
CA GLU A 57 14.40 -3.71 -7.28
C GLU A 57 15.53 -2.74 -6.90
N ASP A 58 16.06 -1.99 -7.86
CA ASP A 58 17.10 -0.97 -7.63
C ASP A 58 16.61 0.19 -6.75
N ALA A 59 15.29 0.44 -6.72
CA ALA A 59 14.67 1.39 -5.80
C ALA A 59 14.30 0.76 -4.44
N GLY A 60 14.55 -0.54 -4.25
CA GLY A 60 14.20 -1.28 -3.04
C GLY A 60 12.81 -1.91 -3.07
N GLY A 61 12.23 -2.06 -4.26
CA GLY A 61 10.95 -2.72 -4.48
C GLY A 61 11.09 -4.19 -4.91
N LEU A 62 9.97 -4.78 -5.34
CA LEU A 62 9.89 -6.17 -5.79
C LEU A 62 9.67 -6.31 -7.31
N GLY A 63 9.48 -5.22 -8.03
CA GLY A 63 9.30 -5.21 -9.49
C GLY A 63 8.05 -5.94 -10.02
N LEU A 64 7.04 -6.17 -9.17
CA LEU A 64 5.86 -6.93 -9.53
C LEU A 64 4.89 -6.12 -10.39
N ASP A 65 4.07 -6.82 -11.16
CA ASP A 65 3.08 -6.22 -12.04
C ASP A 65 1.85 -5.68 -11.27
N LEU A 66 1.05 -4.88 -11.97
CA LEU A 66 -0.17 -4.29 -11.41
C LEU A 66 -1.21 -5.35 -11.02
N SER A 67 -1.32 -6.44 -11.79
CA SER A 67 -2.29 -7.49 -11.52
C SER A 67 -1.98 -8.17 -10.19
N THR A 68 -0.72 -8.48 -9.94
CA THR A 68 -0.24 -9.07 -8.69
C THR A 68 -0.48 -8.14 -7.49
N PHE A 69 -0.21 -6.84 -7.65
CA PHE A 69 -0.56 -5.84 -6.63
C PHE A 69 -2.06 -5.80 -6.34
N CYS A 70 -2.90 -5.82 -7.38
CA CYS A 70 -4.35 -5.81 -7.22
C CYS A 70 -4.88 -7.08 -6.54
N LEU A 71 -4.29 -8.25 -6.79
CA LEU A 71 -4.63 -9.49 -6.08
C LEU A 71 -4.37 -9.37 -4.57
N ALA A 72 -3.20 -8.88 -4.18
CA ALA A 72 -2.88 -8.65 -2.77
C ALA A 72 -3.81 -7.60 -2.14
N LEU A 73 -4.07 -6.49 -2.84
CA LEU A 73 -4.97 -5.43 -2.37
C LEU A 73 -6.42 -5.94 -2.20
N ALA A 74 -6.89 -6.78 -3.11
CA ALA A 74 -8.22 -7.38 -3.02
C ALA A 74 -8.38 -8.27 -1.77
N GLU A 75 -7.34 -9.04 -1.42
CA GLU A 75 -7.36 -9.81 -0.17
C GLU A 75 -7.39 -8.90 1.06
N ILE A 76 -6.61 -7.82 1.09
CA ILE A 76 -6.65 -6.85 2.20
C ILE A 76 -8.05 -6.24 2.32
N ALA A 77 -8.67 -5.87 1.19
CA ALA A 77 -10.02 -5.29 1.15
C ALA A 77 -11.10 -6.28 1.63
N ARG A 78 -10.91 -7.57 1.38
CA ARG A 78 -11.79 -8.63 1.89
C ARG A 78 -11.86 -8.63 3.42
N GLY A 79 -10.76 -8.34 4.10
CA GLY A 79 -10.71 -8.26 5.56
C GLY A 79 -11.10 -6.90 6.13
N SER A 80 -10.63 -5.81 5.51
CA SER A 80 -10.96 -4.44 5.90
C SER A 80 -10.75 -3.48 4.73
N MET A 81 -11.84 -2.86 4.27
CA MET A 81 -11.79 -1.85 3.22
C MET A 81 -11.02 -0.61 3.67
N SER A 82 -11.17 -0.21 4.93
CA SER A 82 -10.45 0.93 5.52
C SER A 82 -8.94 0.70 5.50
N LEU A 83 -8.49 -0.50 5.88
CA LEU A 83 -7.07 -0.86 5.81
C LEU A 83 -6.57 -0.90 4.36
N ALA A 84 -7.36 -1.46 3.44
CA ALA A 84 -7.00 -1.49 2.01
C ALA A 84 -6.86 -0.08 1.44
N GLY A 85 -7.75 0.85 1.79
CA GLY A 85 -7.66 2.25 1.41
C GLY A 85 -6.36 2.90 1.92
N CYS A 86 -6.05 2.74 3.20
CA CYS A 86 -4.79 3.21 3.78
C CYS A 86 -3.56 2.61 3.07
N ALA A 87 -3.58 1.31 2.81
CA ALA A 87 -2.48 0.61 2.15
C ALA A 87 -2.29 1.06 0.69
N ALA A 88 -3.38 1.19 -0.07
CA ALA A 88 -3.34 1.69 -1.45
C ALA A 88 -2.82 3.13 -1.52
N MET A 89 -3.30 4.02 -0.64
CA MET A 89 -2.85 5.40 -0.58
C MET A 89 -1.35 5.49 -0.26
N GLN A 90 -0.86 4.70 0.69
CA GLN A 90 0.57 4.62 1.01
C GLN A 90 1.38 4.13 -0.19
N ALA A 91 0.97 3.02 -0.83
CA ALA A 91 1.71 2.38 -1.92
C ALA A 91 1.72 3.19 -3.21
N LEU A 92 0.65 3.94 -3.50
CA LEU A 92 0.46 4.59 -4.81
C LEU A 92 0.68 6.11 -4.73
N MET A 93 0.05 6.79 -3.80
CA MET A 93 0.04 8.25 -3.74
C MET A 93 1.08 8.79 -2.77
N GLY A 94 1.22 8.21 -1.59
CA GLY A 94 2.14 8.69 -0.56
C GLY A 94 3.63 8.49 -0.89
N THR A 95 3.96 7.60 -1.81
CA THR A 95 5.36 7.25 -2.13
C THR A 95 5.75 7.50 -3.58
N LYS A 96 4.81 7.48 -4.53
CA LYS A 96 5.12 7.55 -5.96
C LYS A 96 5.81 8.86 -6.36
N PHE A 97 5.35 9.99 -5.84
CA PHE A 97 5.99 11.28 -6.13
C PHE A 97 7.40 11.37 -5.58
N LEU A 98 7.66 10.76 -4.41
CA LEU A 98 9.00 10.69 -3.85
C LEU A 98 9.94 9.89 -4.75
N GLN A 99 9.46 8.77 -5.30
CA GLN A 99 10.24 7.93 -6.22
C GLN A 99 10.53 8.64 -7.55
N LEU A 100 9.55 9.36 -8.11
CA LEU A 100 9.69 10.03 -9.41
C LEU A 100 10.52 11.32 -9.37
N LEU A 101 10.37 12.11 -8.30
CA LEU A 101 10.88 13.47 -8.21
C LEU A 101 11.97 13.62 -7.14
N GLY A 102 12.16 12.61 -6.31
CA GLY A 102 13.12 12.67 -5.20
C GLY A 102 14.57 12.55 -5.69
N ASN A 103 15.43 13.37 -5.10
CA ASN A 103 16.87 13.16 -5.19
C ASN A 103 17.33 12.08 -4.19
N ALA A 104 18.64 11.77 -4.17
CA ALA A 104 19.21 10.73 -3.32
C ALA A 104 18.91 10.93 -1.81
N ASP A 105 18.89 12.17 -1.32
CA ASP A 105 18.55 12.50 0.07
C ASP A 105 17.07 12.17 0.35
N ILE A 106 16.15 12.63 -0.49
CA ILE A 106 14.71 12.37 -0.37
C ILE A 106 14.44 10.87 -0.45
N LEU A 107 15.06 10.18 -1.41
CA LEU A 107 14.89 8.73 -1.57
C LEU A 107 15.37 7.98 -0.31
N GLY A 108 16.52 8.34 0.24
CA GLY A 108 17.06 7.71 1.44
C GLY A 108 16.24 8.04 2.70
N ARG A 109 15.87 9.30 2.88
CA ARG A 109 15.29 9.81 4.12
C ARG A 109 13.76 9.65 4.22
N LEU A 110 13.07 9.60 3.10
CA LEU A 110 11.61 9.55 3.05
C LEU A 110 11.08 8.30 2.33
N PHE A 111 11.52 8.05 1.10
CA PHE A 111 10.97 6.98 0.26
C PHE A 111 11.23 5.59 0.84
N LYS A 112 12.50 5.23 1.10
CA LYS A 112 12.84 3.92 1.65
C LYS A 112 12.19 3.65 3.01
N PRO A 113 12.20 4.58 3.99
CA PRO A 113 11.46 4.40 5.23
C PRO A 113 9.94 4.32 5.04
N ALA A 114 9.38 4.94 3.99
CA ALA A 114 7.95 4.80 3.68
C ALA A 114 7.61 3.40 3.13
N LEU A 115 8.49 2.81 2.31
CA LEU A 115 8.34 1.41 1.87
C LEU A 115 8.44 0.43 3.05
N ALA A 116 9.30 0.72 4.02
CA ALA A 116 9.45 -0.07 5.26
C ALA A 116 8.32 0.16 6.28
N GLY A 117 7.30 0.98 5.97
CA GLY A 117 6.20 1.29 6.89
C GLY A 117 6.58 2.13 8.10
N GLU A 118 7.78 2.70 8.12
CA GLU A 118 8.28 3.57 9.20
C GLU A 118 7.71 4.98 9.09
N LYS A 119 7.48 5.43 7.86
CA LYS A 119 6.88 6.73 7.53
C LYS A 119 5.59 6.54 6.76
N ILE A 120 4.64 7.42 7.01
CA ILE A 120 3.36 7.45 6.32
C ILE A 120 3.38 8.62 5.35
N GLY A 121 3.16 8.32 4.07
CA GLY A 121 2.98 9.33 3.03
C GLY A 121 1.53 9.79 3.00
N ALA A 122 1.35 11.08 2.72
CA ALA A 122 0.05 11.69 2.48
C ALA A 122 0.15 12.62 1.28
N ILE A 123 -0.99 12.87 0.64
CA ILE A 123 -1.10 13.86 -0.44
C ILE A 123 -2.13 14.91 -0.06
N CYS A 124 -1.78 16.16 -0.24
CA CYS A 124 -2.65 17.31 -0.05
C CYS A 124 -2.96 17.89 -1.43
N MET A 125 -4.21 17.81 -1.88
CA MET A 125 -4.63 18.26 -3.21
C MET A 125 -5.59 19.45 -3.14
N THR A 126 -6.55 19.40 -2.23
CA THR A 126 -7.56 20.44 -2.08
C THR A 126 -6.96 21.67 -1.40
N GLU A 127 -7.14 22.83 -1.99
CA GLU A 127 -6.77 24.14 -1.49
C GLU A 127 -8.02 25.04 -1.34
N PRO A 128 -7.94 26.19 -0.66
CA PRO A 128 -9.11 27.06 -0.47
C PRO A 128 -9.83 27.44 -1.77
N ASN A 129 -9.11 27.57 -2.87
CA ASN A 129 -9.65 27.96 -4.18
C ASN A 129 -9.63 26.82 -5.23
N ALA A 130 -9.15 25.62 -4.87
CA ALA A 130 -9.04 24.50 -5.79
C ALA A 130 -9.53 23.21 -5.13
N GLY A 131 -10.57 22.62 -5.71
CA GLY A 131 -11.15 21.36 -5.28
C GLY A 131 -11.24 20.38 -6.44
N SER A 132 -12.46 20.07 -6.91
CA SER A 132 -12.67 19.26 -8.11
C SER A 132 -12.09 19.91 -9.36
N ASP A 133 -12.10 21.23 -9.42
CA ASP A 133 -11.34 22.03 -10.37
C ASP A 133 -9.97 22.35 -9.74
N LEU A 134 -8.93 21.63 -10.19
CA LEU A 134 -7.57 21.79 -9.68
C LEU A 134 -6.83 22.97 -10.32
N ASP A 135 -7.35 23.52 -11.41
CA ASP A 135 -6.77 24.66 -12.12
C ASP A 135 -7.43 26.00 -11.71
N GLY A 136 -8.35 25.96 -10.78
CA GLY A 136 -9.17 27.10 -10.30
C GLY A 136 -8.42 28.17 -9.52
#